data_009e6c48a9646172fe210e4f384a4d27
#
_entry.id   009e6c48a9646172fe210e4f384a4d27
#
_cell.length_a   1.000
_cell.length_b   1.000
_cell.length_c   1.000
_cell.angle_alpha   90.00
_cell.angle_beta   90.00
_cell.angle_gamma   90.00
#
_symmetry.space_group_name_H-M   'P 1'
#
loop_
_entity.id
_entity.type
_entity.pdbx_description
1 polymer ?
#
loop_
_entity_poly.entity_id
_entity_poly.type
_entity_poly.pdbx_seq_one_letter_code
_entity_poly.pdbx_strand_id
1 'polypeptide(L)'
;MVVVITPVSSFAQTRKRTAKPTRPVAAPMLGEVERAGAARVAEQIKILTKFIYLLGGVAKGLEAVDDATSRNEASAAIIDQAKQNKATVRSSIRNVKDALDKLEIDFRATPALQRYYIKLAGVAAGAAKAEDLAAANQFDKAGRALLDVVNHLTDVLLAMR
;
A
#
# COMPACT_ATOMS: atom_id res chain seq x y z
N MET A 1 82.97 -13.81 26.29
CA MET A 1 81.74 -14.54 26.06
C MET A 1 80.77 -13.55 25.39
N VAL A 2 80.68 -13.62 24.06
CA VAL A 2 79.98 -12.67 23.23
C VAL A 2 78.70 -13.35 22.77
N VAL A 3 77.54 -12.78 23.18
CA VAL A 3 76.23 -13.29 22.77
C VAL A 3 75.77 -12.47 21.52
N VAL A 4 75.67 -13.13 20.38
CA VAL A 4 75.19 -12.55 19.14
C VAL A 4 73.65 -12.76 19.08
N ILE A 5 72.90 -11.66 19.12
CA ILE A 5 71.45 -11.64 18.93
C ILE A 5 71.17 -11.37 17.48
N THR A 6 70.57 -12.35 16.77
CA THR A 6 70.09 -12.19 15.39
C THR A 6 68.67 -11.64 15.36
N PRO A 7 68.33 -10.61 14.56
CA PRO A 7 66.95 -10.16 14.42
C PRO A 7 66.18 -11.03 13.41
N VAL A 8 65.02 -11.56 13.86
CA VAL A 8 64.06 -12.28 13.00
C VAL A 8 63.25 -11.23 12.23
N SER A 9 63.46 -11.18 10.93
CA SER A 9 62.62 -10.34 10.04
C SER A 9 61.28 -10.97 9.77
N SER A 10 60.23 -10.41 10.36
CA SER A 10 58.85 -10.77 10.09
C SER A 10 58.40 -10.17 8.75
N PHE A 11 58.27 -11.01 7.73
CA PHE A 11 57.62 -10.63 6.49
C PHE A 11 56.13 -10.54 6.70
N ALA A 12 55.59 -9.32 6.82
CA ALA A 12 54.17 -9.04 6.78
C ALA A 12 53.66 -9.22 5.31
N GLN A 13 53.03 -10.34 5.03
CA GLN A 13 52.33 -10.53 3.76
C GLN A 13 51.03 -9.69 3.76
N THR A 14 51.08 -8.55 3.09
CA THR A 14 49.90 -7.73 2.78
C THR A 14 49.03 -8.47 1.76
N ARG A 15 48.02 -9.20 2.22
CA ARG A 15 46.98 -9.75 1.36
C ARG A 15 46.24 -8.59 0.69
N LYS A 16 46.54 -8.29 -0.57
CA LYS A 16 45.71 -7.47 -1.44
C LYS A 16 44.34 -8.13 -1.55
N ARG A 17 43.33 -7.60 -0.81
CA ARG A 17 41.93 -7.87 -1.04
C ARG A 17 41.59 -7.34 -2.44
N THR A 18 41.52 -8.21 -3.42
CA THR A 18 40.91 -7.90 -4.71
C THR A 18 39.44 -7.59 -4.45
N ALA A 19 39.09 -6.32 -4.45
CA ALA A 19 37.72 -5.85 -4.45
C ALA A 19 37.05 -6.44 -5.72
N LYS A 20 36.08 -7.33 -5.51
CA LYS A 20 35.23 -7.83 -6.60
C LYS A 20 34.59 -6.62 -7.26
N PRO A 21 34.69 -6.45 -8.59
CA PRO A 21 34.10 -5.31 -9.26
C PRO A 21 32.57 -5.38 -9.03
N THR A 22 32.06 -4.46 -8.24
CA THR A 22 30.61 -4.23 -8.09
C THR A 22 30.14 -3.77 -9.46
N ARG A 23 29.42 -4.65 -10.17
CA ARG A 23 28.77 -4.33 -11.43
C ARG A 23 27.88 -3.11 -11.16
N PRO A 24 28.05 -1.98 -11.87
CA PRO A 24 27.19 -0.83 -11.67
C PRO A 24 25.77 -1.30 -11.94
N VAL A 25 24.89 -1.17 -10.94
CA VAL A 25 23.45 -1.37 -11.12
C VAL A 25 23.04 -0.28 -12.12
N ALA A 26 22.77 -0.70 -13.36
CA ALA A 26 22.32 0.22 -14.39
C ALA A 26 21.09 0.98 -13.86
N ALA A 27 21.13 2.30 -13.91
CA ALA A 27 19.97 3.11 -13.57
C ALA A 27 18.78 2.63 -14.42
N PRO A 28 17.62 2.36 -13.83
CA PRO A 28 16.47 1.86 -14.58
C PRO A 28 16.13 2.84 -15.70
N MET A 29 15.96 2.30 -16.92
CA MET A 29 15.56 3.12 -18.07
C MET A 29 14.21 3.78 -17.76
N LEU A 30 13.99 5.03 -18.23
CA LEU A 30 12.76 5.81 -17.98
C LEU A 30 11.49 4.96 -18.21
N GLY A 31 11.43 4.20 -19.31
CA GLY A 31 10.30 3.32 -19.62
C GLY A 31 10.12 2.12 -18.65
N GLU A 32 11.15 1.70 -17.93
CA GLU A 32 11.02 0.66 -16.88
C GLU A 32 10.39 1.23 -15.62
N VAL A 33 10.77 2.45 -15.23
CA VAL A 33 10.18 3.13 -14.08
C VAL A 33 8.69 3.40 -14.31
N GLU A 34 8.33 3.83 -15.51
CA GLU A 34 6.94 4.08 -15.88
C GLU A 34 6.11 2.79 -15.88
N ARG A 35 6.65 1.70 -16.45
CA ARG A 35 6.00 0.37 -16.40
C ARG A 35 5.83 -0.13 -14.97
N ALA A 36 6.83 0.05 -14.12
CA ALA A 36 6.75 -0.30 -12.70
C ALA A 36 5.70 0.57 -11.98
N GLY A 37 5.59 1.86 -12.31
CA GLY A 37 4.55 2.74 -11.83
C GLY A 37 3.16 2.28 -12.24
N ALA A 38 2.96 1.98 -13.53
CA ALA A 38 1.70 1.47 -14.07
C ALA A 38 1.30 0.12 -13.42
N ALA A 39 2.25 -0.78 -13.21
CA ALA A 39 2.01 -2.04 -12.52
C ALA A 39 1.53 -1.83 -11.08
N ARG A 40 2.08 -0.85 -10.35
CA ARG A 40 1.62 -0.51 -8.98
C ARG A 40 0.21 0.06 -8.98
N VAL A 41 -0.14 0.94 -9.92
CA VAL A 41 -1.52 1.45 -10.07
C VAL A 41 -2.48 0.31 -10.38
N ALA A 42 -2.13 -0.57 -11.33
CA ALA A 42 -2.95 -1.73 -11.69
C ALA A 42 -3.15 -2.69 -10.51
N GLU A 43 -2.15 -2.89 -9.67
CA GLU A 43 -2.26 -3.71 -8.46
C GLU A 43 -3.21 -3.08 -7.43
N GLN A 44 -3.16 -1.76 -7.22
CA GLN A 44 -4.12 -1.07 -6.34
C GLN A 44 -5.55 -1.20 -6.85
N ILE A 45 -5.78 -1.09 -8.17
CA ILE A 45 -7.10 -1.31 -8.77
C ILE A 45 -7.62 -2.71 -8.44
N LYS A 46 -6.80 -3.76 -8.61
CA LYS A 46 -7.19 -5.14 -8.31
C LYS A 46 -7.54 -5.34 -6.83
N ILE A 47 -6.71 -4.82 -5.93
CA ILE A 47 -6.91 -4.90 -4.48
C ILE A 47 -8.22 -4.22 -4.09
N LEU A 48 -8.43 -2.98 -4.55
CA LEU A 48 -9.63 -2.20 -4.28
C LEU A 48 -10.89 -2.87 -4.82
N THR A 49 -10.87 -3.34 -6.06
CA THR A 49 -12.03 -4.02 -6.67
C THR A 49 -12.43 -5.26 -5.88
N LYS A 50 -11.44 -6.09 -5.48
CA LYS A 50 -11.70 -7.26 -4.64
C LYS A 50 -12.23 -6.87 -3.27
N PHE A 51 -11.66 -5.83 -2.67
CA PHE A 51 -12.10 -5.34 -1.37
C PHE A 51 -13.55 -4.81 -1.43
N ILE A 52 -13.90 -3.99 -2.43
CA ILE A 52 -15.25 -3.45 -2.61
C ILE A 52 -16.28 -4.57 -2.80
N TYR A 53 -15.93 -5.62 -3.56
CA TYR A 53 -16.78 -6.78 -3.73
C TYR A 53 -17.10 -7.47 -2.40
N LEU A 54 -16.08 -7.70 -1.56
CA LEU A 54 -16.25 -8.30 -0.23
C LEU A 54 -17.00 -7.36 0.73
N LEU A 55 -16.71 -6.07 0.67
CA LEU A 55 -17.35 -5.04 1.49
C LEU A 55 -18.85 -5.00 1.26
N GLY A 56 -19.32 -5.14 0.02
CA GLY A 56 -20.75 -5.14 -0.30
C GLY A 56 -21.52 -6.26 0.41
N GLY A 57 -20.93 -7.46 0.51
CA GLY A 57 -21.52 -8.56 1.26
C GLY A 57 -21.53 -8.32 2.77
N VAL A 58 -20.42 -7.83 3.31
CA VAL A 58 -20.27 -7.53 4.75
C VAL A 58 -21.20 -6.38 5.16
N ALA A 59 -21.32 -5.33 4.35
CA ALA A 59 -22.17 -4.17 4.63
C ALA A 59 -23.63 -4.59 4.82
N LYS A 60 -24.17 -5.40 3.90
CA LYS A 60 -25.55 -5.93 4.02
C LYS A 60 -25.75 -6.78 5.28
N GLY A 61 -24.77 -7.61 5.62
CA GLY A 61 -24.83 -8.41 6.86
C GLY A 61 -24.84 -7.54 8.12
N LEU A 62 -24.06 -6.46 8.13
CA LEU A 62 -24.02 -5.53 9.25
C LEU A 62 -25.32 -4.73 9.40
N GLU A 63 -25.91 -4.28 8.29
CA GLU A 63 -27.22 -3.61 8.27
C GLU A 63 -28.31 -4.53 8.83
N ALA A 64 -28.34 -5.80 8.40
CA ALA A 64 -29.30 -6.77 8.92
C ALA A 64 -29.16 -7.00 10.44
N VAL A 65 -27.93 -7.01 10.97
CA VAL A 65 -27.69 -7.12 12.43
C VAL A 65 -28.11 -5.86 13.15
N ASP A 66 -27.86 -4.68 12.59
CA ASP A 66 -28.27 -3.39 13.18
C ASP A 66 -29.81 -3.31 13.25
N ASP A 67 -30.51 -3.74 12.20
CA ASP A 67 -31.97 -3.82 12.17
C ASP A 67 -32.54 -4.83 13.20
N ALA A 68 -31.94 -6.03 13.28
CA ALA A 68 -32.33 -7.02 14.28
C ALA A 68 -32.06 -6.53 15.72
N THR A 69 -30.96 -5.80 15.92
CA THR A 69 -30.63 -5.18 17.23
C THR A 69 -31.63 -4.13 17.61
N SER A 70 -32.07 -3.30 16.67
CA SER A 70 -33.06 -2.24 16.92
C SER A 70 -34.43 -2.82 17.32
N ARG A 71 -34.74 -4.04 16.88
CA ARG A 71 -35.95 -4.77 17.25
C ARG A 71 -35.79 -5.69 18.47
N ASN A 72 -34.63 -5.66 19.12
CA ASN A 72 -34.26 -6.56 20.24
C ASN A 72 -34.30 -8.07 19.86
N GLU A 73 -34.07 -8.40 18.59
CA GLU A 73 -34.08 -9.78 18.06
C GLU A 73 -32.66 -10.38 17.99
N ALA A 74 -31.60 -9.56 18.07
CA ALA A 74 -30.22 -10.01 17.98
C ALA A 74 -29.68 -10.47 19.35
N SER A 75 -29.00 -11.64 19.37
CA SER A 75 -28.29 -12.11 20.56
C SER A 75 -27.02 -11.28 20.83
N ALA A 76 -26.56 -11.23 22.08
CA ALA A 76 -25.34 -10.53 22.48
C ALA A 76 -24.13 -11.00 21.65
N ALA A 77 -24.01 -12.30 21.37
CA ALA A 77 -22.92 -12.85 20.58
C ALA A 77 -22.91 -12.33 19.13
N ILE A 78 -24.07 -12.19 18.50
CA ILE A 78 -24.22 -11.63 17.15
C ILE A 78 -23.84 -10.15 17.14
N ILE A 79 -24.28 -9.39 18.15
CA ILE A 79 -23.93 -7.97 18.30
C ILE A 79 -22.42 -7.78 18.45
N ASP A 80 -21.76 -8.60 19.27
CA ASP A 80 -20.31 -8.50 19.48
C ASP A 80 -19.53 -8.92 18.21
N GLN A 81 -19.96 -9.93 17.49
CA GLN A 81 -19.40 -10.29 16.19
C GLN A 81 -19.54 -9.14 15.18
N ALA A 82 -20.70 -8.47 15.13
CA ALA A 82 -20.91 -7.33 14.26
C ALA A 82 -19.98 -6.16 14.60
N LYS A 83 -19.77 -5.87 15.90
CA LYS A 83 -18.79 -4.85 16.33
C LYS A 83 -17.37 -5.16 15.85
N GLN A 84 -16.94 -6.41 15.98
CA GLN A 84 -15.62 -6.85 15.49
C GLN A 84 -15.51 -6.73 13.97
N ASN A 85 -16.53 -7.13 13.23
CA ASN A 85 -16.57 -6.99 11.77
C ASN A 85 -16.50 -5.52 11.35
N LYS A 86 -17.25 -4.62 12.00
CA LYS A 86 -17.19 -3.17 11.76
C LYS A 86 -15.77 -2.62 12.00
N ALA A 87 -15.12 -3.02 13.09
CA ALA A 87 -13.75 -2.62 13.40
C ALA A 87 -12.76 -3.11 12.33
N THR A 88 -12.91 -4.36 11.87
CA THR A 88 -12.07 -4.96 10.81
C THR A 88 -12.24 -4.21 9.49
N VAL A 89 -13.47 -3.89 9.09
CA VAL A 89 -13.73 -3.12 7.87
C VAL A 89 -13.10 -1.73 7.94
N ARG A 90 -13.25 -1.02 9.06
CA ARG A 90 -12.62 0.30 9.26
C ARG A 90 -11.11 0.23 9.16
N SER A 91 -10.48 -0.75 9.81
CA SER A 91 -9.03 -0.97 9.74
C SER A 91 -8.58 -1.26 8.31
N SER A 92 -9.33 -2.06 7.57
CA SER A 92 -9.02 -2.38 6.17
C SER A 92 -9.10 -1.16 5.26
N ILE A 93 -10.11 -0.28 5.44
CA ILE A 93 -10.23 0.96 4.69
C ILE A 93 -9.08 1.92 5.02
N ARG A 94 -8.66 2.00 6.28
CA ARG A 94 -7.47 2.78 6.68
C ARG A 94 -6.21 2.27 6.00
N ASN A 95 -5.99 0.96 5.97
CA ASN A 95 -4.84 0.37 5.28
C ASN A 95 -4.85 0.69 3.77
N VAL A 96 -6.03 0.71 3.15
CA VAL A 96 -6.19 1.15 1.75
C VAL A 96 -5.78 2.60 1.57
N LYS A 97 -6.26 3.50 2.43
CA LYS A 97 -5.89 4.91 2.42
C LYS A 97 -4.37 5.08 2.52
N ASP A 98 -3.73 4.42 3.51
CA ASP A 98 -2.29 4.52 3.74
C ASP A 98 -1.48 4.00 2.52
N ALA A 99 -1.96 2.96 1.85
CA ALA A 99 -1.35 2.45 0.62
C ALA A 99 -1.45 3.44 -0.54
N LEU A 100 -2.58 4.15 -0.67
CA LEU A 100 -2.79 5.17 -1.70
C LEU A 100 -2.02 6.45 -1.40
N ASP A 101 -1.92 6.89 -0.14
CA ASP A 101 -1.05 7.98 0.29
C ASP A 101 0.41 7.71 -0.13
N LYS A 102 0.88 6.49 0.15
CA LYS A 102 2.23 6.06 -0.24
C LYS A 102 2.42 6.06 -1.75
N LEU A 103 1.42 5.62 -2.51
CA LEU A 103 1.45 5.65 -3.97
C LEU A 103 1.57 7.09 -4.50
N GLU A 104 0.80 8.04 -3.97
CA GLU A 104 0.88 9.46 -4.33
C GLU A 104 2.26 10.06 -4.02
N ILE A 105 2.82 9.76 -2.84
CA ILE A 105 4.15 10.21 -2.43
C ILE A 105 5.20 9.67 -3.39
N ASP A 106 5.16 8.39 -3.73
CA ASP A 106 6.10 7.75 -4.65
C ASP A 106 6.05 8.37 -6.05
N PHE A 107 4.84 8.66 -6.57
CA PHE A 107 4.67 9.31 -7.88
C PHE A 107 5.19 10.74 -7.89
N ARG A 108 4.97 11.48 -6.79
CA ARG A 108 5.47 12.84 -6.64
C ARG A 108 7.00 12.89 -6.50
N ALA A 109 7.60 11.92 -5.80
CA ALA A 109 9.03 11.86 -5.53
C ALA A 109 9.85 11.33 -6.71
N THR A 110 9.22 10.58 -7.64
CA THR A 110 9.92 9.93 -8.76
C THR A 110 9.82 10.80 -10.01
N PRO A 111 10.93 11.39 -10.53
CA PRO A 111 10.89 12.33 -11.66
C PRO A 111 10.17 11.79 -12.90
N ALA A 112 10.38 10.51 -13.26
CA ALA A 112 9.72 9.88 -14.40
C ALA A 112 8.19 9.72 -14.24
N LEU A 113 7.67 9.76 -13.00
CA LEU A 113 6.26 9.59 -12.68
C LEU A 113 5.53 10.91 -12.38
N GLN A 114 6.28 12.01 -12.18
CA GLN A 114 5.70 13.30 -11.80
C GLN A 114 4.63 13.80 -12.79
N ARG A 115 4.78 13.54 -14.08
CA ARG A 115 3.78 13.94 -15.09
C ARG A 115 2.42 13.24 -14.87
N TYR A 116 2.42 12.07 -14.26
CA TYR A 116 1.19 11.32 -13.96
C TYR A 116 0.66 11.66 -12.57
N TYR A 117 1.50 12.24 -11.69
CA TYR A 117 1.08 12.63 -10.34
C TYR A 117 -0.10 13.60 -10.37
N ILE A 118 -0.14 14.54 -11.28
CA ILE A 118 -1.24 15.51 -11.43
C ILE A 118 -2.60 14.79 -11.61
N LYS A 119 -2.58 13.65 -12.32
CA LYS A 119 -3.79 12.83 -12.52
C LYS A 119 -4.04 11.87 -11.34
N LEU A 120 -3.01 11.49 -10.57
CA LEU A 120 -3.13 10.60 -9.44
C LEU A 120 -3.58 11.34 -8.17
N ALA A 121 -3.21 12.61 -8.06
CA ALA A 121 -3.50 13.43 -6.88
C ALA A 121 -4.99 13.42 -6.53
N GLY A 122 -5.31 13.15 -5.26
CA GLY A 122 -6.67 13.09 -4.75
C GLY A 122 -7.21 11.67 -4.55
N VAL A 123 -6.52 10.61 -5.01
CA VAL A 123 -6.98 9.23 -4.75
C VAL A 123 -6.92 8.90 -3.26
N ALA A 124 -5.91 9.39 -2.54
CA ALA A 124 -5.80 9.26 -1.09
C ALA A 124 -6.91 10.03 -0.36
N ALA A 125 -7.25 11.23 -0.82
CA ALA A 125 -8.37 12.00 -0.29
C ALA A 125 -9.72 11.30 -0.51
N GLY A 126 -9.91 10.64 -1.66
CA GLY A 126 -11.06 9.78 -1.91
C GLY A 126 -11.16 8.61 -0.93
N ALA A 127 -10.04 7.97 -0.61
CA ALA A 127 -9.98 6.92 0.39
C ALA A 127 -10.19 7.44 1.82
N ALA A 128 -9.71 8.63 2.15
CA ALA A 128 -9.98 9.29 3.44
C ALA A 128 -11.48 9.53 3.62
N LYS A 129 -12.18 10.00 2.57
CA LYS A 129 -13.64 10.13 2.59
C LYS A 129 -14.33 8.79 2.85
N ALA A 130 -13.83 7.70 2.27
CA ALA A 130 -14.36 6.36 2.56
C ALA A 130 -14.10 5.93 4.02
N GLU A 131 -12.95 6.28 4.60
CA GLU A 131 -12.64 6.05 6.02
C GLU A 131 -13.64 6.79 6.93
N ASP A 132 -13.93 8.07 6.65
CA ASP A 132 -14.89 8.86 7.41
C ASP A 132 -16.31 8.27 7.36
N LEU A 133 -16.73 7.83 6.16
CA LEU A 133 -18.03 7.17 5.98
C LEU A 133 -18.10 5.84 6.74
N ALA A 134 -17.03 5.06 6.73
CA ALA A 134 -16.94 3.81 7.49
C ALA A 134 -16.92 4.07 9.01
N ALA A 135 -16.28 5.14 9.48
CA ALA A 135 -16.33 5.56 10.87
C ALA A 135 -17.76 5.89 11.31
N ALA A 136 -18.56 6.47 10.42
CA ALA A 136 -19.98 6.73 10.61
C ALA A 136 -20.89 5.51 10.40
N ASN A 137 -20.35 4.30 10.26
CA ASN A 137 -21.05 3.05 9.90
C ASN A 137 -21.79 3.05 8.54
N GLN A 138 -21.47 3.99 7.64
CA GLN A 138 -22.06 4.09 6.31
C GLN A 138 -21.25 3.28 5.30
N PHE A 139 -21.18 1.94 5.48
CA PHE A 139 -20.29 1.08 4.73
C PHE A 139 -20.64 1.00 3.23
N ASP A 140 -21.93 1.06 2.87
CA ASP A 140 -22.36 1.12 1.47
C ASP A 140 -21.84 2.39 0.78
N LYS A 141 -21.95 3.55 1.44
CA LYS A 141 -21.42 4.81 0.90
C LYS A 141 -19.88 4.82 0.86
N ALA A 142 -19.23 4.19 1.85
CA ALA A 142 -17.78 4.01 1.82
C ALA A 142 -17.34 3.18 0.61
N GLY A 143 -18.06 2.11 0.30
CA GLY A 143 -17.84 1.28 -0.89
C GLY A 143 -17.97 2.08 -2.19
N ARG A 144 -18.99 2.95 -2.30
CA ARG A 144 -19.15 3.85 -3.48
C ARG A 144 -18.00 4.85 -3.59
N ALA A 145 -17.56 5.45 -2.49
CA ALA A 145 -16.41 6.36 -2.51
C ALA A 145 -15.12 5.65 -2.95
N LEU A 146 -14.91 4.39 -2.55
CA LEU A 146 -13.80 3.58 -3.03
C LEU A 146 -13.93 3.20 -4.50
N LEU A 147 -15.14 3.02 -5.02
CA LEU A 147 -15.36 2.80 -6.45
C LEU A 147 -14.96 4.03 -7.28
N ASP A 148 -15.25 5.24 -6.79
CA ASP A 148 -14.77 6.47 -7.43
C ASP A 148 -13.24 6.54 -7.46
N VAL A 149 -12.56 6.07 -6.40
CA VAL A 149 -11.11 5.93 -6.37
C VAL A 149 -10.60 4.93 -7.40
N VAL A 150 -11.27 3.79 -7.59
CA VAL A 150 -10.93 2.80 -8.64
C VAL A 150 -11.04 3.40 -10.03
N ASN A 151 -12.11 4.15 -10.30
CA ASN A 151 -12.29 4.85 -11.57
C ASN A 151 -11.15 5.84 -11.81
N HIS A 152 -10.81 6.65 -10.81
CA HIS A 152 -9.70 7.60 -10.89
C HIS A 152 -8.34 6.91 -11.17
N LEU A 153 -8.02 5.82 -10.45
CA LEU A 153 -6.81 5.03 -10.71
C LEU A 153 -6.80 4.43 -12.12
N THR A 154 -7.96 4.06 -12.65
CA THR A 154 -8.10 3.54 -14.02
C THR A 154 -7.77 4.61 -15.04
N ASP A 155 -8.23 5.86 -14.85
CA ASP A 155 -7.90 7.00 -15.71
C ASP A 155 -6.38 7.30 -15.69
N VAL A 156 -5.74 7.18 -14.51
CA VAL A 156 -4.29 7.30 -14.39
C VAL A 156 -3.59 6.21 -15.19
N LEU A 157 -4.01 4.94 -15.03
CA LEU A 157 -3.42 3.80 -15.72
C LEU A 157 -3.55 3.94 -17.25
N LEU A 158 -4.69 4.43 -17.74
CA LEU A 158 -4.90 4.70 -19.17
C LEU A 158 -3.97 5.80 -19.71
N ALA A 159 -3.64 6.79 -18.88
CA ALA A 159 -2.72 7.86 -19.24
C ALA A 159 -1.23 7.41 -19.25
N MET A 160 -0.93 6.27 -18.63
CA MET A 160 0.43 5.70 -18.58
C MET A 160 0.73 4.72 -19.73
N ARG A 161 -0.21 4.49 -20.63
CA ARG A 161 -0.05 3.62 -21.81
C ARG A 161 0.72 4.27 -22.94
#